data_a476b8f62b2ffcb0a833b30ee0bc93be
#
_entry.id   a476b8f62b2ffcb0a833b30ee0bc93be
#
_cell.length_a   1.000
_cell.length_b   1.000
_cell.length_c   1.000
_cell.angle_alpha   90.00
_cell.angle_beta   90.00
_cell.angle_gamma   90.00
#
_symmetry.space_group_name_H-M   'P 1'
#
loop_
_entity.id
_entity.type
_entity.pdbx_description
1 polymer ?
#
loop_
_entity_poly.entity_id
_entity_poly.type
_entity_poly.pdbx_seq_one_letter_code
_entity_poly.pdbx_strand_id
1 'polypeptide(L)'
;MTRKLSIGYVPYSKDLSHPGDRRRIGILKDSLVNKLEINSPLDGELLVLSGAANLNYWIRKTNKPVILDIVDGYLGENPGFVKDALRNSVRSINGSSNFSAITYSRALKKACSNASAVIVASPEQAEYVRPLNKNVFVVLDDHSELDQARILREKTSMNVTQDKYIFWEGFGYTIKHFRFVAPSLDEFMSRSGYKLLILTSPNFARWGGYLGKINAEKTIKKWFPKSKSQIEVIPWSIQEVIRCAALSDFAIIPVDTNDKFANLKPENKLLSMWHLGLPTLFSNTFAYKRVADEVQISEFCVASSNWPSTFHNLKIESLDNSLDKTESYINKTHTRDILVEKWQKVFEAVLAIDA
;
A
#
# COMPACT_ATOMS: atom_id res chain seq x y z
N MET A 1 29.12 -24.92 6.99
CA MET A 1 28.03 -23.93 7.19
C MET A 1 28.10 -22.94 6.03
N THR A 2 27.04 -22.82 5.25
CA THR A 2 26.97 -21.81 4.19
C THR A 2 26.92 -20.42 4.85
N ARG A 3 27.79 -19.51 4.40
CA ARG A 3 27.87 -18.12 4.89
C ARG A 3 26.51 -17.45 4.66
N LYS A 4 25.97 -16.79 5.69
CA LYS A 4 24.75 -15.98 5.56
C LYS A 4 25.07 -14.66 4.85
N LEU A 5 24.20 -14.21 3.99
CA LEU A 5 24.24 -12.87 3.44
C LEU A 5 23.89 -11.87 4.55
N SER A 6 24.78 -10.92 4.80
CA SER A 6 24.59 -9.86 5.79
C SER A 6 24.09 -8.59 5.11
N ILE A 7 22.90 -8.12 5.45
CA ILE A 7 22.33 -6.87 4.93
C ILE A 7 22.20 -5.81 6.03
N GLY A 8 22.63 -4.59 5.75
CA GLY A 8 22.29 -3.42 6.53
C GLY A 8 20.91 -2.92 6.15
N TYR A 9 20.10 -2.45 7.11
CA TYR A 9 18.76 -1.94 6.83
C TYR A 9 18.47 -0.63 7.53
N VAL A 10 17.89 0.34 6.80
CA VAL A 10 17.35 1.58 7.35
C VAL A 10 15.83 1.50 7.31
N PRO A 11 15.16 1.25 8.45
CA PRO A 11 13.73 0.93 8.49
C PRO A 11 12.82 2.18 8.43
N TYR A 12 11.52 1.95 8.24
CA TYR A 12 10.46 2.94 8.47
C TYR A 12 10.25 3.21 9.97
N SER A 13 10.33 2.17 10.80
CA SER A 13 10.19 2.25 12.26
C SER A 13 11.30 1.49 12.97
N LYS A 14 11.70 1.97 14.15
CA LYS A 14 12.80 1.36 14.93
C LYS A 14 12.50 -0.09 15.36
N ASP A 15 11.25 -0.39 15.61
CA ASP A 15 10.75 -1.70 16.07
C ASP A 15 10.30 -2.62 14.91
N LEU A 16 10.45 -2.17 13.66
CA LEU A 16 10.02 -2.87 12.45
C LEU A 16 8.50 -3.15 12.39
N SER A 17 7.70 -2.47 13.19
CA SER A 17 6.23 -2.66 13.23
C SER A 17 5.50 -1.98 12.07
N HIS A 18 6.14 -1.01 11.42
CA HIS A 18 5.53 -0.32 10.28
C HIS A 18 5.23 -1.33 9.15
N PRO A 19 4.06 -1.24 8.46
CA PRO A 19 3.73 -2.16 7.36
C PRO A 19 4.81 -2.27 6.28
N GLY A 20 5.49 -1.16 5.94
CA GLY A 20 6.60 -1.16 4.99
C GLY A 20 7.83 -1.94 5.45
N ASP A 21 8.04 -2.12 6.76
CA ASP A 21 9.11 -2.98 7.29
C ASP A 21 8.63 -4.43 7.35
N ARG A 22 7.47 -4.66 7.99
CA ARG A 22 6.92 -5.98 8.30
C ARG A 22 6.62 -6.80 7.04
N ARG A 23 5.99 -6.17 6.03
CA ARG A 23 5.55 -6.82 4.78
C ARG A 23 6.65 -6.92 3.72
N ARG A 24 7.83 -6.40 3.97
CA ARG A 24 8.96 -6.39 3.03
C ARG A 24 10.18 -7.07 3.64
N ILE A 25 10.96 -6.37 4.43
CA ILE A 25 12.17 -6.93 5.05
C ILE A 25 11.84 -7.94 6.16
N GLY A 26 10.73 -7.75 6.88
CA GLY A 26 10.29 -8.66 7.92
C GLY A 26 10.09 -10.09 7.43
N ILE A 27 9.46 -10.28 6.26
CA ILE A 27 9.28 -11.60 5.67
C ILE A 27 10.59 -12.31 5.33
N LEU A 28 11.63 -11.56 4.97
CA LEU A 28 12.95 -12.13 4.66
C LEU A 28 13.62 -12.66 5.93
N LYS A 29 13.50 -11.94 7.04
CA LYS A 29 14.03 -12.37 8.33
C LYS A 29 13.44 -13.71 8.75
N ASP A 30 12.12 -13.89 8.55
CA ASP A 30 11.42 -15.10 8.94
C ASP A 30 11.68 -16.26 7.98
N SER A 31 11.67 -15.99 6.66
CA SER A 31 11.79 -17.03 5.62
C SER A 31 13.23 -17.44 5.33
N LEU A 32 14.21 -16.56 5.55
CA LEU A 32 15.61 -16.77 5.20
C LEU A 32 16.54 -16.82 6.43
N VAL A 33 16.04 -17.24 7.58
CA VAL A 33 16.76 -17.24 8.87
C VAL A 33 18.15 -17.89 8.82
N ASN A 34 18.32 -18.91 7.98
CA ASN A 34 19.58 -19.63 7.79
C ASN A 34 20.46 -19.08 6.65
N LYS A 35 19.95 -18.17 5.83
CA LYS A 35 20.62 -17.65 4.63
C LYS A 35 20.89 -16.14 4.69
N LEU A 36 20.18 -15.41 5.55
CA LEU A 36 20.22 -13.96 5.62
C LEU A 36 20.26 -13.47 7.06
N GLU A 37 21.01 -12.38 7.28
CA GLU A 37 21.10 -11.66 8.55
C GLU A 37 20.82 -10.17 8.30
N ILE A 38 19.94 -9.58 9.12
CA ILE A 38 19.61 -8.16 9.05
C ILE A 38 20.34 -7.44 10.18
N ASN A 39 21.19 -6.50 9.81
CA ASN A 39 22.11 -5.82 10.71
C ASN A 39 21.86 -4.30 10.75
N SER A 40 22.62 -3.62 11.60
CA SER A 40 22.71 -2.15 11.58
C SER A 40 23.12 -1.66 10.19
N PRO A 41 22.71 -0.46 9.78
CA PRO A 41 22.90 0.01 8.41
C PRO A 41 24.31 -0.08 7.85
N LEU A 42 25.35 0.08 8.71
CA LEU A 42 26.74 0.04 8.26
C LEU A 42 27.42 -1.34 8.37
N ASP A 43 26.76 -2.32 9.00
CA ASP A 43 27.41 -3.61 9.31
C ASP A 43 27.17 -4.69 8.22
N GLY A 44 26.17 -4.51 7.33
CA GLY A 44 25.89 -5.44 6.23
C GLY A 44 26.90 -5.40 5.07
N GLU A 45 26.87 -6.40 4.20
CA GLU A 45 27.62 -6.46 2.93
C GLU A 45 27.00 -5.55 1.88
N LEU A 46 25.71 -5.33 1.95
CA LEU A 46 24.94 -4.35 1.17
C LEU A 46 23.98 -3.59 2.10
N LEU A 47 23.46 -2.47 1.63
CA LEU A 47 22.54 -1.61 2.39
C LEU A 47 21.19 -1.49 1.69
N VAL A 48 20.10 -1.82 2.40
CA VAL A 48 18.73 -1.58 1.94
C VAL A 48 18.17 -0.34 2.65
N LEU A 49 17.66 0.61 1.86
CA LEU A 49 17.08 1.85 2.34
C LEU A 49 15.57 1.86 2.09
N SER A 50 14.78 1.95 3.17
CA SER A 50 13.33 2.16 3.07
C SER A 50 13.00 3.57 2.55
N GLY A 51 11.75 3.79 2.11
CA GLY A 51 11.27 5.11 1.68
C GLY A 51 11.27 6.20 2.77
N ALA A 52 11.48 5.84 4.05
CA ALA A 52 11.65 6.77 5.17
C ALA A 52 13.12 7.20 5.37
N ALA A 53 14.07 6.50 4.79
CA ALA A 53 15.50 6.79 4.94
C ALA A 53 15.88 8.14 4.33
N ASN A 54 16.93 8.78 4.87
CA ASN A 54 17.62 9.87 4.19
C ASN A 54 18.50 9.29 3.08
N LEU A 55 17.90 9.05 1.91
CA LEU A 55 18.51 8.32 0.79
C LEU A 55 19.86 8.90 0.39
N ASN A 56 19.94 10.22 0.22
CA ASN A 56 21.18 10.89 -0.22
C ASN A 56 22.27 10.92 0.85
N TYR A 57 21.92 10.88 2.12
CA TYR A 57 22.88 10.74 3.21
C TYR A 57 23.52 9.36 3.19
N TRP A 58 22.70 8.31 3.18
CA TRP A 58 23.17 6.93 3.27
C TRP A 58 24.00 6.51 2.05
N ILE A 59 23.58 6.88 0.83
CA ILE A 59 24.35 6.59 -0.38
C ILE A 59 25.75 7.19 -0.34
N ARG A 60 25.92 8.36 0.30
CA ARG A 60 27.25 8.98 0.44
C ARG A 60 28.04 8.44 1.62
N LYS A 61 27.36 7.87 2.60
CA LYS A 61 27.96 7.41 3.86
C LYS A 61 28.61 6.03 3.72
N THR A 62 28.21 5.25 2.73
CA THR A 62 28.71 3.89 2.51
C THR A 62 29.38 3.74 1.14
N ASN A 63 30.40 2.87 1.08
CA ASN A 63 30.98 2.39 -0.17
C ASN A 63 30.38 1.03 -0.59
N LYS A 64 29.41 0.52 0.16
CA LYS A 64 28.74 -0.76 -0.12
C LYS A 64 27.63 -0.57 -1.15
N PRO A 65 27.24 -1.64 -1.87
CA PRO A 65 26.07 -1.60 -2.73
C PRO A 65 24.82 -1.12 -1.97
N VAL A 66 24.04 -0.24 -2.61
CA VAL A 66 22.83 0.32 -2.01
C VAL A 66 21.60 -0.04 -2.84
N ILE A 67 20.62 -0.64 -2.19
CA ILE A 67 19.29 -0.90 -2.75
C ILE A 67 18.31 0.13 -2.18
N LEU A 68 17.63 0.86 -3.04
CA LEU A 68 16.51 1.72 -2.64
C LEU A 68 15.20 0.96 -2.75
N ASP A 69 14.44 0.90 -1.65
CA ASP A 69 13.10 0.30 -1.62
C ASP A 69 12.03 1.40 -1.57
N ILE A 70 11.43 1.71 -2.74
CA ILE A 70 10.52 2.82 -2.94
C ILE A 70 9.12 2.31 -3.28
N VAL A 71 8.21 2.33 -2.32
CA VAL A 71 6.83 1.83 -2.51
C VAL A 71 5.91 2.88 -3.16
N ASP A 72 6.14 4.17 -2.92
CA ASP A 72 5.25 5.24 -3.37
C ASP A 72 5.69 5.88 -4.70
N GLY A 73 4.71 6.28 -5.52
CA GLY A 73 4.88 6.85 -6.87
C GLY A 73 5.34 8.32 -6.93
N TYR A 74 6.24 8.76 -6.04
CA TYR A 74 6.68 10.16 -5.96
C TYR A 74 7.29 10.72 -7.24
N LEU A 75 7.95 9.90 -8.04
CA LEU A 75 8.61 10.35 -9.28
C LEU A 75 7.62 10.67 -10.40
N GLY A 76 6.46 10.05 -10.41
CA GLY A 76 5.42 10.26 -11.40
C GLY A 76 4.40 11.35 -11.02
N GLU A 77 4.41 11.85 -9.77
CA GLU A 77 3.40 12.80 -9.28
C GLU A 77 3.49 14.18 -9.94
N ASN A 78 4.71 14.68 -10.19
CA ASN A 78 4.97 16.05 -10.63
C ASN A 78 4.20 17.12 -9.82
N PRO A 79 4.49 17.30 -8.52
CA PRO A 79 3.67 18.08 -7.59
C PRO A 79 3.74 19.60 -7.79
N GLY A 80 4.59 20.07 -8.68
CA GLY A 80 4.97 21.48 -8.82
C GLY A 80 6.06 21.90 -7.81
N PHE A 81 6.83 22.93 -8.19
CA PHE A 81 8.05 23.31 -7.46
C PHE A 81 7.81 23.64 -5.98
N VAL A 82 6.81 24.47 -5.68
CA VAL A 82 6.56 24.93 -4.28
C VAL A 82 6.18 23.77 -3.37
N LYS A 83 5.23 22.93 -3.82
CA LYS A 83 4.78 21.77 -3.03
C LYS A 83 5.92 20.78 -2.80
N ASP A 84 6.76 20.57 -3.81
CA ASP A 84 7.88 19.65 -3.74
C ASP A 84 9.04 20.16 -2.86
N ALA A 85 9.32 21.47 -2.91
CA ALA A 85 10.27 22.11 -2.03
C ALA A 85 9.82 22.06 -0.55
N LEU A 86 8.54 22.34 -0.28
CA LEU A 86 7.97 22.18 1.05
C LEU A 86 8.05 20.73 1.55
N ARG A 87 7.74 19.76 0.68
CA ARG A 87 7.90 18.34 0.99
C ARG A 87 9.33 18.00 1.37
N ASN A 88 10.31 18.48 0.60
CA ASN A 88 11.72 18.26 0.92
C ASN A 88 12.11 18.89 2.24
N SER A 89 11.66 20.11 2.54
CA SER A 89 11.94 20.79 3.81
C SER A 89 11.40 20.00 5.00
N VAL A 90 10.15 19.55 4.95
CA VAL A 90 9.55 18.72 6.00
C VAL A 90 10.31 17.40 6.18
N ARG A 91 10.66 16.72 5.08
CA ARG A 91 11.45 15.47 5.13
C ARG A 91 12.86 15.70 5.65
N SER A 92 13.47 16.87 5.38
CA SER A 92 14.80 17.22 5.90
C SER A 92 14.77 17.46 7.40
N ILE A 93 13.74 18.14 7.91
CA ILE A 93 13.54 18.33 9.34
C ILE A 93 13.34 16.99 10.05
N ASN A 94 12.60 16.08 9.44
CA ASN A 94 12.33 14.73 9.97
C ASN A 94 13.48 13.72 9.71
N GLY A 95 14.62 14.16 9.16
CA GLY A 95 15.78 13.30 8.91
C GLY A 95 15.67 12.36 7.73
N SER A 96 14.56 12.37 6.95
CA SER A 96 14.36 11.50 5.79
C SER A 96 14.73 12.13 4.44
N SER A 97 15.32 13.32 4.46
CA SER A 97 15.95 14.00 3.32
C SER A 97 17.00 14.99 3.84
N ASN A 98 17.64 15.73 2.95
CA ASN A 98 18.54 16.81 3.34
C ASN A 98 18.31 18.04 2.46
N PHE A 99 18.73 19.20 2.95
CA PHE A 99 18.60 20.48 2.25
C PHE A 99 19.55 20.64 1.05
N SER A 100 20.38 19.64 0.73
CA SER A 100 21.28 19.67 -0.44
C SER A 100 20.54 19.63 -1.79
N ALA A 101 19.27 19.25 -1.79
CA ALA A 101 18.37 19.36 -2.92
C ALA A 101 17.23 20.35 -2.59
N ILE A 102 16.87 21.20 -3.55
CA ILE A 102 15.79 22.19 -3.34
C ILE A 102 14.43 21.46 -3.23
N THR A 103 14.22 20.41 -4.04
CA THR A 103 12.97 19.65 -4.10
C THR A 103 13.20 18.19 -3.75
N TYR A 104 12.15 17.53 -3.23
CA TYR A 104 12.20 16.10 -2.91
C TYR A 104 12.34 15.23 -4.15
N SER A 105 11.64 15.55 -5.25
CA SER A 105 11.78 14.84 -6.53
C SER A 105 13.21 14.86 -7.04
N ARG A 106 13.93 15.99 -6.92
CA ARG A 106 15.34 16.08 -7.29
C ARG A 106 16.23 15.23 -6.38
N ALA A 107 15.95 15.23 -5.07
CA ALA A 107 16.65 14.38 -4.11
C ALA A 107 16.47 12.90 -4.46
N LEU A 108 15.24 12.49 -4.75
CA LEU A 108 14.88 11.12 -5.08
C LEU A 108 15.48 10.67 -6.41
N LYS A 109 15.40 11.49 -7.48
CA LYS A 109 16.05 11.20 -8.77
C LYS A 109 17.56 10.95 -8.59
N LYS A 110 18.23 11.83 -7.85
CA LYS A 110 19.65 11.68 -7.55
C LYS A 110 19.95 10.39 -6.78
N ALA A 111 19.11 10.05 -5.82
CA ALA A 111 19.25 8.80 -5.08
C ALA A 111 19.10 7.58 -6.00
N CYS A 112 18.06 7.56 -6.85
CA CYS A 112 17.85 6.48 -7.82
C CYS A 112 19.04 6.31 -8.78
N SER A 113 19.60 7.41 -9.29
CA SER A 113 20.74 7.33 -10.21
C SER A 113 22.03 6.84 -9.57
N ASN A 114 22.18 6.97 -8.25
CA ASN A 114 23.39 6.59 -7.52
C ASN A 114 23.26 5.26 -6.77
N ALA A 115 22.11 4.64 -6.77
CA ALA A 115 21.89 3.34 -6.15
C ALA A 115 22.37 2.19 -7.05
N SER A 116 22.81 1.10 -6.46
CA SER A 116 23.16 -0.15 -7.18
C SER A 116 21.89 -0.79 -7.78
N ALA A 117 20.77 -0.69 -7.08
CA ALA A 117 19.46 -1.11 -7.58
C ALA A 117 18.32 -0.29 -6.94
N VAL A 118 17.18 -0.26 -7.62
CA VAL A 118 15.95 0.34 -7.10
C VAL A 118 14.81 -0.67 -7.16
N ILE A 119 14.15 -0.88 -6.04
CA ILE A 119 12.93 -1.67 -5.95
C ILE A 119 11.75 -0.70 -5.94
N VAL A 120 10.76 -1.00 -6.76
CA VAL A 120 9.47 -0.31 -6.81
C VAL A 120 8.35 -1.32 -6.62
N ALA A 121 7.13 -0.84 -6.34
CA ALA A 121 6.02 -1.72 -6.01
C ALA A 121 5.05 -1.94 -7.20
N SER A 122 5.29 -1.36 -8.38
CA SER A 122 4.50 -1.68 -9.57
C SER A 122 5.28 -1.44 -10.87
N PRO A 123 4.89 -2.09 -11.98
CA PRO A 123 5.45 -1.81 -13.31
C PRO A 123 5.30 -0.35 -13.72
N GLU A 124 4.17 0.28 -13.40
CA GLU A 124 3.91 1.69 -13.70
C GLU A 124 4.91 2.62 -13.00
N GLN A 125 5.30 2.30 -11.76
CA GLN A 125 6.34 3.04 -11.06
C GLN A 125 7.72 2.79 -11.67
N ALA A 126 7.99 1.57 -12.14
CA ALA A 126 9.26 1.24 -12.77
C ALA A 126 9.55 2.10 -14.00
N GLU A 127 8.53 2.47 -14.78
CA GLU A 127 8.70 3.34 -15.96
C GLU A 127 9.33 4.70 -15.62
N TYR A 128 9.04 5.25 -14.44
CA TYR A 128 9.63 6.53 -13.99
C TYR A 128 11.06 6.37 -13.45
N VAL A 129 11.46 5.16 -13.07
CA VAL A 129 12.79 4.89 -12.47
C VAL A 129 13.79 4.38 -13.50
N ARG A 130 13.35 3.58 -14.49
CA ARG A 130 14.24 3.00 -15.53
C ARG A 130 15.13 4.02 -16.27
N PRO A 131 14.67 5.25 -16.57
CA PRO A 131 15.54 6.27 -17.15
C PRO A 131 16.69 6.73 -16.23
N LEU A 132 16.57 6.45 -14.93
CA LEU A 132 17.53 6.88 -13.90
C LEU A 132 18.46 5.74 -13.45
N ASN A 133 17.98 4.49 -13.51
CA ASN A 133 18.72 3.31 -13.07
C ASN A 133 18.37 2.11 -13.94
N LYS A 134 19.39 1.34 -14.37
CA LYS A 134 19.19 0.14 -15.21
C LYS A 134 18.68 -1.06 -14.39
N ASN A 135 19.00 -1.10 -13.11
CA ASN A 135 18.70 -2.20 -12.19
C ASN A 135 17.42 -1.88 -11.41
N VAL A 136 16.27 -1.98 -12.06
CA VAL A 136 14.95 -1.71 -11.46
C VAL A 136 14.15 -3.00 -11.35
N PHE A 137 13.74 -3.31 -10.13
CA PHE A 137 12.98 -4.51 -9.80
C PHE A 137 11.59 -4.15 -9.27
N VAL A 138 10.59 -4.99 -9.59
CA VAL A 138 9.23 -4.82 -9.09
C VAL A 138 8.97 -5.88 -8.03
N VAL A 139 8.83 -5.45 -6.78
CA VAL A 139 8.52 -6.32 -5.63
C VAL A 139 7.40 -5.66 -4.82
N LEU A 140 6.27 -6.34 -4.71
CA LEU A 140 5.11 -5.92 -3.92
C LEU A 140 5.26 -6.29 -2.43
N ASP A 141 4.32 -5.79 -1.61
CA ASP A 141 4.24 -6.14 -0.18
C ASP A 141 3.69 -7.55 0.00
N ASP A 142 4.13 -8.27 1.03
CA ASP A 142 3.48 -9.50 1.49
C ASP A 142 2.20 -9.16 2.27
N HIS A 143 1.13 -9.85 1.94
CA HIS A 143 -0.17 -9.72 2.60
C HIS A 143 -0.65 -11.02 3.25
N SER A 144 0.17 -12.06 3.28
CA SER A 144 -0.19 -13.39 3.84
C SER A 144 -0.60 -13.35 5.31
N GLU A 145 -0.21 -12.32 6.06
CA GLU A 145 -0.70 -12.08 7.43
C GLU A 145 -2.23 -11.92 7.51
N LEU A 146 -2.87 -11.61 6.37
CA LEU A 146 -4.32 -11.39 6.25
C LEU A 146 -5.11 -12.66 5.89
N ASP A 147 -4.46 -13.74 5.46
CA ASP A 147 -5.12 -14.96 4.99
C ASP A 147 -5.98 -15.62 6.08
N GLN A 148 -5.68 -15.38 7.35
CA GLN A 148 -6.50 -15.85 8.48
C GLN A 148 -7.95 -15.35 8.43
N ALA A 149 -8.21 -14.22 7.76
CA ALA A 149 -9.55 -13.67 7.62
C ALA A 149 -10.47 -14.58 6.80
N ARG A 150 -9.95 -15.28 5.79
CA ARG A 150 -10.71 -16.24 4.99
C ARG A 150 -11.26 -17.38 5.86
N ILE A 151 -10.38 -17.97 6.67
CA ILE A 151 -10.75 -19.08 7.59
C ILE A 151 -11.82 -18.61 8.58
N LEU A 152 -11.68 -17.39 9.10
CA LEU A 152 -12.64 -16.81 10.02
C LEU A 152 -13.97 -16.52 9.33
N ARG A 153 -13.95 -16.04 8.08
CA ARG A 153 -15.13 -15.76 7.27
C ARG A 153 -15.95 -17.03 6.98
N GLU A 154 -15.29 -18.11 6.59
CA GLU A 154 -15.95 -19.42 6.39
C GLU A 154 -16.68 -19.89 7.63
N LYS A 155 -16.08 -19.73 8.80
CA LYS A 155 -16.70 -20.10 10.10
C LYS A 155 -17.84 -19.16 10.49
N THR A 156 -17.76 -17.87 10.12
CA THR A 156 -18.74 -16.85 10.48
C THR A 156 -19.95 -16.90 9.54
N SER A 157 -19.77 -17.25 8.28
CA SER A 157 -20.87 -17.40 7.31
C SER A 157 -21.88 -18.49 7.69
N MET A 158 -21.48 -19.41 8.54
CA MET A 158 -22.40 -20.41 9.14
C MET A 158 -23.33 -19.81 10.19
N ASN A 159 -23.01 -18.61 10.71
CA ASN A 159 -23.83 -17.88 11.69
C ASN A 159 -24.37 -16.63 11.02
N VAL A 160 -25.53 -16.73 10.35
CA VAL A 160 -26.18 -15.64 9.61
C VAL A 160 -26.44 -14.44 10.55
N THR A 161 -25.58 -13.41 10.46
CA THR A 161 -25.88 -12.11 11.07
C THR A 161 -26.85 -11.39 10.11
N GLN A 162 -27.90 -10.73 10.65
CA GLN A 162 -28.83 -9.91 9.85
C GLN A 162 -28.19 -8.63 9.30
N ASP A 163 -27.04 -8.23 9.84
CA ASP A 163 -26.35 -7.00 9.50
C ASP A 163 -25.49 -7.18 8.22
N LYS A 164 -25.53 -6.17 7.35
CA LYS A 164 -24.81 -6.09 6.07
C LYS A 164 -23.70 -5.06 6.17
N TYR A 165 -22.47 -5.44 5.82
CA TYR A 165 -21.32 -4.58 5.99
C TYR A 165 -20.53 -4.36 4.70
N ILE A 166 -20.08 -3.11 4.52
CA ILE A 166 -19.08 -2.69 3.53
C ILE A 166 -17.78 -2.45 4.28
N PHE A 167 -16.68 -2.96 3.78
CA PHE A 167 -15.37 -2.84 4.40
C PHE A 167 -14.48 -1.80 3.69
N TRP A 168 -13.76 -1.02 4.48
CA TRP A 168 -12.63 -0.22 4.01
C TRP A 168 -11.58 -0.07 5.11
N GLU A 169 -10.31 -0.17 4.74
CA GLU A 169 -9.19 0.13 5.63
C GLU A 169 -8.22 1.11 4.97
N GLY A 170 -7.47 1.87 5.77
CA GLY A 170 -6.40 2.73 5.26
C GLY A 170 -5.99 3.85 6.20
N PHE A 171 -4.95 4.57 5.79
CA PHE A 171 -4.47 5.73 6.54
C PHE A 171 -5.52 6.84 6.60
N GLY A 172 -5.62 7.55 7.75
CA GLY A 172 -6.61 8.59 7.97
C GLY A 172 -6.65 9.68 6.89
N TYR A 173 -5.49 10.06 6.33
CA TYR A 173 -5.44 11.05 5.25
C TYR A 173 -6.06 10.56 3.93
N THR A 174 -6.25 9.26 3.74
CA THR A 174 -6.85 8.68 2.52
C THR A 174 -8.37 8.65 2.55
N ILE A 175 -9.02 8.90 3.70
CA ILE A 175 -10.49 9.03 3.77
C ILE A 175 -11.02 10.13 2.85
N LYS A 176 -10.21 11.12 2.47
CA LYS A 176 -10.59 12.16 1.49
C LYS A 176 -11.13 11.60 0.18
N HIS A 177 -10.70 10.39 -0.20
CA HIS A 177 -11.15 9.71 -1.41
C HIS A 177 -12.61 9.26 -1.35
N PHE A 178 -13.23 9.21 -0.18
CA PHE A 178 -14.68 9.00 -0.10
C PHE A 178 -15.48 10.18 -0.62
N ARG A 179 -14.93 11.39 -0.62
CA ARG A 179 -15.68 12.60 -0.93
C ARG A 179 -16.41 12.57 -2.28
N PHE A 180 -15.78 11.97 -3.31
CA PHE A 180 -16.39 11.94 -4.64
C PHE A 180 -17.42 10.81 -4.80
N VAL A 181 -17.30 9.71 -4.04
CA VAL A 181 -18.27 8.59 -4.07
C VAL A 181 -19.37 8.74 -3.03
N ALA A 182 -19.18 9.60 -2.02
CA ALA A 182 -20.07 9.73 -0.89
C ALA A 182 -21.55 9.97 -1.28
N PRO A 183 -21.90 10.82 -2.26
CA PRO A 183 -23.31 11.04 -2.60
C PRO A 183 -24.02 9.76 -3.06
N SER A 184 -23.39 8.95 -3.89
CA SER A 184 -23.98 7.71 -4.40
C SER A 184 -23.89 6.55 -3.40
N LEU A 185 -22.83 6.50 -2.60
CA LEU A 185 -22.69 5.50 -1.55
C LEU A 185 -23.67 5.77 -0.40
N ASP A 186 -23.89 7.04 -0.01
CA ASP A 186 -24.87 7.45 1.01
C ASP A 186 -26.29 7.05 0.61
N GLU A 187 -26.64 7.26 -0.67
CA GLU A 187 -27.91 6.82 -1.23
C GLU A 187 -28.05 5.31 -1.20
N PHE A 188 -27.03 4.58 -1.64
CA PHE A 188 -26.99 3.13 -1.63
C PHE A 188 -27.18 2.58 -0.20
N MET A 189 -26.39 3.07 0.76
CA MET A 189 -26.45 2.63 2.16
C MET A 189 -27.82 2.90 2.79
N SER A 190 -28.35 4.11 2.59
CA SER A 190 -29.67 4.51 3.10
C SER A 190 -30.79 3.61 2.58
N ARG A 191 -30.72 3.17 1.33
CA ARG A 191 -31.72 2.31 0.69
C ARG A 191 -31.58 0.84 1.06
N SER A 192 -30.33 0.34 1.14
CA SER A 192 -30.04 -1.09 1.29
C SER A 192 -29.83 -1.55 2.73
N GLY A 193 -29.64 -0.60 3.66
CA GLY A 193 -29.36 -0.89 5.07
C GLY A 193 -27.90 -1.29 5.36
N TYR A 194 -27.01 -1.24 4.37
CA TYR A 194 -25.60 -1.53 4.57
C TYR A 194 -24.93 -0.56 5.55
N LYS A 195 -24.07 -1.08 6.42
CA LYS A 195 -23.20 -0.32 7.32
C LYS A 195 -21.78 -0.27 6.74
N LEU A 196 -21.08 0.86 6.89
CA LEU A 196 -19.71 1.05 6.41
C LEU A 196 -18.72 0.99 7.58
N LEU A 197 -17.89 -0.02 7.60
CA LEU A 197 -16.80 -0.19 8.55
C LEU A 197 -15.52 0.46 7.98
N ILE A 198 -15.00 1.46 8.67
CA ILE A 198 -13.81 2.22 8.29
C ILE A 198 -12.71 1.99 9.32
N LEU A 199 -11.72 1.19 8.96
CA LEU A 199 -10.58 0.91 9.81
C LEU A 199 -9.44 1.89 9.51
N THR A 200 -9.21 2.79 10.44
CA THR A 200 -8.21 3.85 10.27
C THR A 200 -7.76 4.43 11.62
N SER A 201 -6.77 5.31 11.58
CA SER A 201 -6.43 6.12 12.77
C SER A 201 -7.58 7.09 13.07
N PRO A 202 -8.18 7.05 14.27
CA PRO A 202 -9.31 7.94 14.64
C PRO A 202 -8.98 9.42 14.51
N ASN A 203 -7.71 9.76 14.74
CA ASN A 203 -7.18 11.11 14.54
C ASN A 203 -5.88 11.00 13.72
N PHE A 204 -5.74 11.84 12.72
CA PHE A 204 -4.54 11.90 11.90
C PHE A 204 -4.00 13.31 11.75
N ALA A 205 -2.68 13.41 11.59
CA ALA A 205 -1.98 14.68 11.53
C ALA A 205 -2.31 15.46 10.26
N ARG A 206 -2.56 16.76 10.40
CA ARG A 206 -2.66 17.68 9.27
C ARG A 206 -1.27 18.31 9.04
N TRP A 207 -0.77 18.24 7.78
CA TRP A 207 0.53 18.81 7.42
C TRP A 207 1.68 18.36 8.34
N GLY A 208 1.85 17.03 8.49
CA GLY A 208 2.91 16.49 9.35
C GLY A 208 2.75 16.78 10.86
N GLY A 209 1.55 17.22 11.28
CA GLY A 209 1.25 17.54 12.69
C GLY A 209 1.32 19.04 13.04
N TYR A 210 1.86 19.86 12.16
CA TYR A 210 2.02 21.31 12.42
C TYR A 210 0.69 22.10 12.47
N LEU A 211 -0.36 21.58 11.82
CA LEU A 211 -1.70 22.20 11.78
C LEU A 211 -2.76 21.42 12.58
N GLY A 212 -2.34 20.71 13.62
CA GLY A 212 -3.21 19.96 14.49
C GLY A 212 -3.64 18.59 13.93
N LYS A 213 -4.68 18.01 14.55
CA LYS A 213 -5.22 16.70 14.20
C LYS A 213 -6.62 16.83 13.59
N ILE A 214 -6.94 15.97 12.65
CA ILE A 214 -8.26 15.83 12.04
C ILE A 214 -8.89 14.56 12.61
N ASN A 215 -10.13 14.67 13.09
CA ASN A 215 -10.91 13.52 13.51
C ASN A 215 -11.54 12.85 12.28
N ALA A 216 -11.24 11.57 12.07
CA ALA A 216 -11.67 10.80 10.91
C ALA A 216 -13.19 10.64 10.87
N GLU A 217 -13.81 10.23 11.98
CA GLU A 217 -15.24 9.99 12.08
C GLU A 217 -16.06 11.26 11.81
N LYS A 218 -15.72 12.37 12.49
CA LYS A 218 -16.37 13.66 12.27
C LYS A 218 -16.24 14.13 10.83
N THR A 219 -15.11 13.83 10.18
CA THR A 219 -14.84 14.24 8.79
C THR A 219 -15.68 13.44 7.82
N ILE A 220 -15.68 12.12 7.92
CA ILE A 220 -16.37 11.27 6.96
C ILE A 220 -17.89 11.40 7.11
N LYS A 221 -18.43 11.40 8.34
CA LYS A 221 -19.88 11.51 8.61
C LYS A 221 -20.52 12.79 8.06
N LYS A 222 -19.72 13.83 7.74
CA LYS A 222 -20.24 15.04 7.07
C LYS A 222 -20.63 14.80 5.62
N TRP A 223 -20.05 13.81 4.97
CA TRP A 223 -20.33 13.50 3.56
C TRP A 223 -21.50 12.52 3.38
N PHE A 224 -22.01 11.94 4.48
CA PHE A 224 -23.05 10.93 4.51
C PHE A 224 -24.25 11.39 5.36
N PRO A 225 -25.04 12.39 4.91
CA PRO A 225 -26.12 12.93 5.71
C PRO A 225 -27.26 11.94 5.93
N LYS A 226 -27.55 11.03 4.99
CA LYS A 226 -28.66 10.06 5.05
C LYS A 226 -28.30 8.84 5.90
N SER A 227 -27.07 8.32 5.76
CA SER A 227 -26.60 7.08 6.40
C SER A 227 -25.55 7.32 7.49
N LYS A 228 -25.55 8.50 8.09
CA LYS A 228 -24.55 8.90 9.11
C LYS A 228 -24.43 7.92 10.28
N SER A 229 -25.52 7.33 10.72
CA SER A 229 -25.58 6.32 11.78
C SER A 229 -25.07 4.94 11.36
N GLN A 230 -24.98 4.70 10.06
CA GLN A 230 -24.50 3.44 9.48
C GLN A 230 -22.97 3.42 9.28
N ILE A 231 -22.27 4.50 9.67
CA ILE A 231 -20.80 4.60 9.57
C ILE A 231 -20.17 4.36 10.92
N GLU A 232 -19.27 3.39 10.96
CA GLU A 232 -18.46 3.05 12.12
C GLU A 232 -16.97 3.23 11.80
N VAL A 233 -16.26 4.04 12.60
CA VAL A 233 -14.82 4.24 12.48
C VAL A 233 -14.10 3.50 13.60
N ILE A 234 -13.34 2.50 13.22
CA ILE A 234 -12.66 1.57 14.12
C ILE A 234 -11.16 1.86 14.10
N PRO A 235 -10.51 1.96 15.26
CA PRO A 235 -9.05 2.08 15.33
C PRO A 235 -8.38 0.91 14.61
N TRP A 236 -7.45 1.22 13.72
CA TRP A 236 -6.77 0.20 12.94
C TRP A 236 -5.89 -0.69 13.81
N SER A 237 -6.08 -1.97 13.71
CA SER A 237 -5.15 -3.04 14.13
C SER A 237 -5.33 -4.22 13.21
N ILE A 238 -4.33 -5.10 13.13
CA ILE A 238 -4.41 -6.30 12.27
C ILE A 238 -5.57 -7.21 12.68
N GLN A 239 -5.83 -7.34 13.99
CA GLN A 239 -6.91 -8.12 14.55
C GLN A 239 -8.29 -7.56 14.15
N GLU A 240 -8.45 -6.23 14.24
CA GLU A 240 -9.69 -5.57 13.82
C GLU A 240 -9.90 -5.65 12.30
N VAL A 241 -8.83 -5.54 11.50
CA VAL A 241 -8.90 -5.75 10.04
C VAL A 241 -9.44 -7.13 9.72
N ILE A 242 -8.86 -8.18 10.34
CA ILE A 242 -9.29 -9.57 10.13
C ILE A 242 -10.74 -9.76 10.60
N ARG A 243 -11.09 -9.28 11.79
CA ARG A 243 -12.44 -9.41 12.37
C ARG A 243 -13.50 -8.71 11.50
N CYS A 244 -13.27 -7.46 11.15
CA CYS A 244 -14.22 -6.67 10.37
C CYS A 244 -14.35 -7.17 8.93
N ALA A 245 -13.26 -7.60 8.31
CA ALA A 245 -13.31 -8.21 6.99
C ALA A 245 -14.14 -9.52 6.99
N ALA A 246 -13.98 -10.36 8.03
CA ALA A 246 -14.76 -11.60 8.15
C ALA A 246 -16.27 -11.35 8.28
N LEU A 247 -16.69 -10.20 8.80
CA LEU A 247 -18.09 -9.81 8.95
C LEU A 247 -18.67 -9.09 7.71
N SER A 248 -17.83 -8.69 6.76
CA SER A 248 -18.24 -7.82 5.66
C SER A 248 -18.59 -8.60 4.41
N ASP A 249 -19.60 -8.13 3.68
CA ASP A 249 -20.03 -8.74 2.42
C ASP A 249 -19.07 -8.40 1.28
N PHE A 250 -18.59 -7.15 1.22
CA PHE A 250 -17.63 -6.71 0.22
C PHE A 250 -16.81 -5.51 0.69
N ALA A 251 -15.72 -5.24 -0.01
CA ALA A 251 -14.89 -4.07 0.20
C ALA A 251 -15.06 -3.03 -0.90
N ILE A 252 -14.74 -1.77 -0.56
CA ILE A 252 -14.64 -0.69 -1.55
C ILE A 252 -13.29 0.00 -1.44
N ILE A 253 -12.71 0.35 -2.59
CA ILE A 253 -11.46 1.13 -2.64
C ILE A 253 -11.68 2.35 -3.55
N PRO A 254 -12.36 3.41 -3.05
CA PRO A 254 -12.49 4.64 -3.80
C PRO A 254 -11.14 5.37 -3.82
N VAL A 255 -10.66 5.71 -5.01
CA VAL A 255 -9.48 6.53 -5.24
C VAL A 255 -9.85 7.62 -6.24
N ASP A 256 -9.68 8.87 -5.87
CA ASP A 256 -9.81 9.97 -6.83
C ASP A 256 -8.62 9.93 -7.80
N THR A 257 -8.89 9.49 -9.03
CA THR A 257 -7.86 9.33 -10.07
C THR A 257 -7.30 10.67 -10.59
N ASN A 258 -7.94 11.80 -10.25
CA ASN A 258 -7.37 13.13 -10.48
C ASN A 258 -6.24 13.46 -9.50
N ASP A 259 -6.18 12.80 -8.34
CA ASP A 259 -5.02 12.84 -7.46
C ASP A 259 -3.89 11.98 -8.07
N LYS A 260 -2.99 12.63 -8.82
CA LYS A 260 -1.90 11.97 -9.55
C LYS A 260 -1.05 11.07 -8.67
N PHE A 261 -0.81 11.46 -7.41
CA PHE A 261 -0.05 10.64 -6.47
C PHE A 261 -0.81 9.38 -6.08
N ALA A 262 -2.11 9.50 -5.80
CA ALA A 262 -2.94 8.35 -5.45
C ALA A 262 -3.14 7.40 -6.65
N ASN A 263 -3.26 7.95 -7.86
CA ASN A 263 -3.41 7.17 -9.10
C ASN A 263 -2.16 6.35 -9.47
N LEU A 264 -0.98 6.76 -8.98
CA LEU A 264 0.31 6.07 -9.20
C LEU A 264 0.67 5.07 -8.09
N LYS A 265 -0.20 4.88 -7.10
CA LYS A 265 0.03 3.89 -6.06
C LYS A 265 -0.09 2.48 -6.63
N PRO A 266 0.71 1.53 -6.09
CA PRO A 266 0.62 0.13 -6.49
C PRO A 266 -0.69 -0.50 -6.00
N GLU A 267 -0.95 -1.69 -6.45
CA GLU A 267 -2.13 -2.50 -6.14
C GLU A 267 -2.15 -3.09 -4.71
N ASN A 268 -1.20 -2.78 -3.85
CA ASN A 268 -1.08 -3.36 -2.51
C ASN A 268 -2.39 -3.37 -1.70
N LYS A 269 -3.19 -2.30 -1.75
CA LYS A 269 -4.47 -2.28 -1.05
C LYS A 269 -5.50 -3.24 -1.66
N LEU A 270 -5.52 -3.37 -2.98
CA LEU A 270 -6.40 -4.31 -3.67
C LEU A 270 -6.03 -5.75 -3.31
N LEU A 271 -4.72 -6.06 -3.33
CA LEU A 271 -4.22 -7.37 -2.88
C LEU A 271 -4.56 -7.64 -1.41
N SER A 272 -4.47 -6.64 -0.53
CA SER A 272 -4.91 -6.79 0.86
C SER A 272 -6.37 -7.25 0.96
N MET A 273 -7.29 -6.66 0.18
CA MET A 273 -8.70 -7.07 0.18
C MET A 273 -8.88 -8.49 -0.33
N TRP A 274 -8.12 -8.88 -1.34
CA TRP A 274 -8.17 -10.24 -1.88
C TRP A 274 -7.60 -11.29 -0.91
N HIS A 275 -6.52 -10.97 -0.19
CA HIS A 275 -6.01 -11.82 0.90
C HIS A 275 -7.01 -11.97 2.05
N LEU A 276 -7.80 -10.92 2.32
CA LEU A 276 -8.92 -10.99 3.27
C LEU A 276 -10.12 -11.82 2.76
N GLY A 277 -10.09 -12.29 1.51
CA GLY A 277 -11.21 -13.02 0.89
C GLY A 277 -12.43 -12.13 0.60
N LEU A 278 -12.24 -10.83 0.39
CA LEU A 278 -13.31 -9.88 0.15
C LEU A 278 -13.49 -9.59 -1.34
N PRO A 279 -14.70 -9.84 -1.91
CA PRO A 279 -15.05 -9.26 -3.19
C PRO A 279 -14.94 -7.74 -3.09
N THR A 280 -14.40 -7.09 -4.12
CA THR A 280 -14.01 -5.68 -3.98
C THR A 280 -14.44 -4.86 -5.18
N LEU A 281 -15.07 -3.70 -4.93
CA LEU A 281 -15.24 -2.62 -5.92
C LEU A 281 -14.11 -1.59 -5.74
N PHE A 282 -13.43 -1.23 -6.82
CA PHE A 282 -12.26 -0.35 -6.74
C PHE A 282 -12.17 0.61 -7.91
N SER A 283 -11.58 1.78 -7.67
CA SER A 283 -11.35 2.79 -8.71
C SER A 283 -10.33 2.33 -9.74
N ASN A 284 -10.45 2.81 -10.96
CA ASN A 284 -9.60 2.47 -12.10
C ASN A 284 -8.26 3.23 -12.09
N THR A 285 -7.46 3.10 -11.02
CA THR A 285 -6.06 3.55 -11.03
C THR A 285 -5.25 2.73 -12.05
N PHE A 286 -4.08 3.20 -12.45
CA PHE A 286 -3.26 2.48 -13.44
C PHE A 286 -2.97 1.03 -13.02
N ALA A 287 -2.47 0.84 -11.80
CA ALA A 287 -2.13 -0.48 -11.29
C ALA A 287 -3.38 -1.37 -11.10
N TYR A 288 -4.46 -0.82 -10.56
CA TYR A 288 -5.68 -1.59 -10.34
C TYR A 288 -6.34 -2.03 -11.65
N LYS A 289 -6.37 -1.13 -12.65
CA LYS A 289 -6.90 -1.47 -13.97
C LYS A 289 -6.10 -2.60 -14.61
N ARG A 290 -4.75 -2.52 -14.61
CA ARG A 290 -3.89 -3.59 -15.15
C ARG A 290 -4.19 -4.93 -14.49
N VAL A 291 -4.21 -4.98 -13.16
CA VAL A 291 -4.45 -6.23 -12.44
C VAL A 291 -5.87 -6.74 -12.65
N ALA A 292 -6.88 -5.84 -12.72
CA ALA A 292 -8.26 -6.24 -13.03
C ALA A 292 -8.37 -6.90 -14.41
N ASP A 293 -7.65 -6.37 -15.42
CA ASP A 293 -7.60 -6.94 -16.75
C ASP A 293 -6.88 -8.31 -16.74
N GLU A 294 -5.75 -8.45 -16.01
CA GLU A 294 -5.01 -9.70 -15.84
C GLU A 294 -5.86 -10.80 -15.17
N VAL A 295 -6.66 -10.44 -14.17
CA VAL A 295 -7.53 -11.34 -13.40
C VAL A 295 -8.88 -11.57 -14.09
N GLN A 296 -9.21 -10.79 -15.13
CA GLN A 296 -10.50 -10.82 -15.85
C GLN A 296 -11.69 -10.49 -14.93
N ILE A 297 -11.57 -9.37 -14.19
CA ILE A 297 -12.58 -8.82 -13.28
C ILE A 297 -12.77 -7.30 -13.50
N SER A 298 -12.56 -6.85 -14.74
CA SER A 298 -12.58 -5.42 -15.09
C SER A 298 -13.96 -4.76 -14.83
N GLU A 299 -15.04 -5.55 -14.73
CA GLU A 299 -16.38 -5.10 -14.37
C GLU A 299 -16.45 -4.50 -12.93
N PHE A 300 -15.52 -4.88 -12.05
CA PHE A 300 -15.44 -4.34 -10.67
C PHE A 300 -14.45 -3.16 -10.55
N CYS A 301 -13.77 -2.84 -11.64
CA CYS A 301 -12.85 -1.70 -11.76
C CYS A 301 -13.61 -0.46 -12.24
N VAL A 302 -13.99 0.42 -11.31
CA VAL A 302 -14.96 1.49 -11.52
C VAL A 302 -14.28 2.81 -11.90
N ALA A 303 -14.61 3.36 -13.08
CA ALA A 303 -14.21 4.71 -13.45
C ALA A 303 -14.86 5.76 -12.52
N SER A 304 -14.18 6.87 -12.27
CA SER A 304 -14.66 7.89 -11.31
C SER A 304 -16.08 8.39 -11.60
N SER A 305 -16.46 8.51 -12.88
CA SER A 305 -17.81 8.92 -13.30
C SER A 305 -18.88 7.85 -13.10
N ASN A 306 -18.50 6.58 -12.98
CA ASN A 306 -19.42 5.44 -13.03
C ASN A 306 -19.86 4.94 -11.64
N TRP A 307 -19.29 5.44 -10.57
CA TRP A 307 -19.67 5.05 -9.20
C TRP A 307 -21.18 5.18 -8.93
N PRO A 308 -21.87 6.27 -9.38
CA PRO A 308 -23.31 6.38 -9.17
C PRO A 308 -24.11 5.24 -9.83
N SER A 309 -23.83 4.95 -11.11
CA SER A 309 -24.51 3.86 -11.82
C SER A 309 -24.14 2.47 -11.27
N THR A 310 -22.89 2.31 -10.81
CA THR A 310 -22.42 1.07 -10.18
C THR A 310 -23.23 0.80 -8.90
N PHE A 311 -23.32 1.75 -7.96
CA PHE A 311 -24.12 1.56 -6.74
C PHE A 311 -25.62 1.44 -7.00
N HIS A 312 -26.13 2.11 -8.04
CA HIS A 312 -27.56 1.98 -8.40
C HIS A 312 -27.91 0.55 -8.85
N ASN A 313 -27.02 -0.07 -9.65
CA ASN A 313 -27.27 -1.38 -10.29
C ASN A 313 -26.57 -2.54 -9.56
N LEU A 314 -25.92 -2.30 -8.41
CA LEU A 314 -25.10 -3.29 -7.73
C LEU A 314 -25.92 -4.50 -7.30
N LYS A 315 -25.53 -5.65 -7.79
CA LYS A 315 -25.99 -6.97 -7.34
C LYS A 315 -24.85 -7.59 -6.55
N ILE A 316 -25.01 -7.71 -5.25
CA ILE A 316 -23.93 -8.13 -4.34
C ILE A 316 -23.43 -9.52 -4.72
N GLU A 317 -24.35 -10.43 -5.05
CA GLU A 317 -24.02 -11.82 -5.42
C GLU A 317 -23.09 -11.90 -6.64
N SER A 318 -23.13 -10.89 -7.52
CA SER A 318 -22.23 -10.86 -8.67
C SER A 318 -20.77 -10.59 -8.30
N LEU A 319 -20.52 -9.98 -7.15
CA LEU A 319 -19.16 -9.70 -6.69
C LEU A 319 -18.42 -10.99 -6.32
N ASP A 320 -19.13 -12.01 -5.84
CA ASP A 320 -18.53 -13.29 -5.44
C ASP A 320 -17.88 -14.02 -6.62
N ASN A 321 -18.31 -13.74 -7.86
CA ASN A 321 -17.71 -14.28 -9.08
C ASN A 321 -16.22 -13.90 -9.24
N SER A 322 -15.75 -12.90 -8.48
CA SER A 322 -14.33 -12.51 -8.48
C SER A 322 -13.46 -13.36 -7.57
N LEU A 323 -14.02 -14.04 -6.56
CA LEU A 323 -13.25 -14.66 -5.47
C LEU A 323 -12.28 -15.74 -5.95
N ASP A 324 -12.76 -16.71 -6.75
CA ASP A 324 -11.91 -17.79 -7.26
C ASP A 324 -10.77 -17.26 -8.15
N LYS A 325 -11.09 -16.25 -8.97
CA LYS A 325 -10.12 -15.62 -9.85
C LYS A 325 -9.03 -14.88 -9.07
N THR A 326 -9.43 -14.10 -8.07
CA THR A 326 -8.50 -13.32 -7.23
C THR A 326 -7.65 -14.23 -6.36
N GLU A 327 -8.21 -15.30 -5.82
CA GLU A 327 -7.47 -16.30 -5.05
C GLU A 327 -6.44 -17.03 -5.93
N SER A 328 -6.86 -17.47 -7.13
CA SER A 328 -5.94 -18.10 -8.09
C SER A 328 -4.79 -17.16 -8.47
N TYR A 329 -5.06 -15.86 -8.64
CA TYR A 329 -4.05 -14.86 -8.95
C TYR A 329 -3.04 -14.70 -7.81
N ILE A 330 -3.52 -14.55 -6.56
CA ILE A 330 -2.66 -14.45 -5.37
C ILE A 330 -1.75 -15.67 -5.26
N ASN A 331 -2.34 -16.87 -5.34
CA ASN A 331 -1.59 -18.12 -5.19
C ASN A 331 -0.50 -18.29 -6.26
N LYS A 332 -0.68 -17.72 -7.45
CA LYS A 332 0.29 -17.78 -8.56
C LYS A 332 1.36 -16.69 -8.51
N THR A 333 1.07 -15.53 -7.90
CA THR A 333 1.89 -14.32 -8.12
C THR A 333 2.35 -13.63 -6.84
N HIS A 334 1.65 -13.83 -5.71
CA HIS A 334 1.82 -13.03 -4.48
C HIS A 334 1.91 -13.87 -3.21
N THR A 335 2.29 -15.14 -3.30
CA THR A 335 2.63 -15.91 -2.09
C THR A 335 3.92 -15.37 -1.48
N ARG A 336 4.10 -15.56 -0.18
CA ARG A 336 5.32 -15.17 0.54
C ARG A 336 6.57 -15.73 -0.13
N ASP A 337 6.56 -16.99 -0.54
CA ASP A 337 7.70 -17.65 -1.18
C ASP A 337 8.10 -16.98 -2.51
N ILE A 338 7.11 -16.63 -3.34
CA ILE A 338 7.35 -15.89 -4.59
C ILE A 338 7.96 -14.51 -4.32
N LEU A 339 7.50 -13.81 -3.28
CA LEU A 339 8.03 -12.49 -2.93
C LEU A 339 9.45 -12.61 -2.36
N VAL A 340 9.71 -13.60 -1.54
CA VAL A 340 11.06 -13.91 -1.02
C VAL A 340 12.02 -14.24 -2.16
N GLU A 341 11.62 -15.06 -3.15
CA GLU A 341 12.40 -15.36 -4.34
C GLU A 341 12.73 -14.09 -5.15
N LYS A 342 11.75 -13.18 -5.33
CA LYS A 342 12.00 -11.89 -5.99
C LYS A 342 13.06 -11.06 -5.26
N TRP A 343 13.02 -11.01 -3.94
CA TRP A 343 14.04 -10.34 -3.14
C TRP A 343 15.41 -11.00 -3.29
N GLN A 344 15.50 -12.33 -3.28
CA GLN A 344 16.76 -13.05 -3.48
C GLN A 344 17.40 -12.70 -4.84
N LYS A 345 16.58 -12.66 -5.92
CA LYS A 345 17.04 -12.22 -7.25
C LYS A 345 17.59 -10.79 -7.25
N VAL A 346 17.02 -9.89 -6.45
CA VAL A 346 17.56 -8.53 -6.29
C VAL A 346 18.94 -8.57 -5.64
N PHE A 347 19.10 -9.31 -4.54
CA PHE A 347 20.37 -9.41 -3.85
C PHE A 347 21.46 -10.04 -4.73
N GLU A 348 21.15 -11.13 -5.42
CA GLU A 348 22.05 -11.80 -6.37
C GLU A 348 22.51 -10.85 -7.48
N ALA A 349 21.57 -10.12 -8.09
CA ALA A 349 21.88 -9.17 -9.14
C ALA A 349 22.79 -8.03 -8.66
N VAL A 350 22.56 -7.52 -7.44
CA VAL A 350 23.37 -6.43 -6.87
C VAL A 350 24.77 -6.91 -6.51
N LEU A 351 24.91 -8.09 -5.92
CA LEU A 351 26.22 -8.64 -5.54
C LEU A 351 27.05 -9.06 -6.75
N ALA A 352 26.42 -9.48 -7.86
CA ALA A 352 27.10 -9.81 -9.10
C ALA A 352 27.68 -8.58 -9.86
N ILE A 353 27.17 -7.37 -9.56
CA ILE A 353 27.67 -6.11 -10.17
C ILE A 353 29.01 -5.68 -9.53
N ASP A 354 29.21 -6.02 -8.26
CA ASP A 354 30.39 -5.60 -7.49
C ASP A 354 31.51 -6.69 -7.44
N ALA A 355 31.23 -7.85 -8.02
CA ALA A 355 32.24 -8.94 -8.16
C ALA A 355 32.99 -8.80 -9.49
#